data_3c07af841301374382525abacd2a3acc
#
_entry.id   3c07af841301374382525abacd2a3acc
#
_cell.length_a   1.000
_cell.length_b   1.000
_cell.length_c   1.000
_cell.angle_alpha   90.00
_cell.angle_beta   90.00
_cell.angle_gamma   90.00
#
_symmetry.space_group_name_H-M   'P 1'
#
loop_
_entity.id
_entity.type
_entity.pdbx_description
1 polymer ?
#
loop_
_entity_poly.entity_id
_entity_poly.type
_entity_poly.pdbx_seq_one_letter_code
_entity_poly.pdbx_strand_id
1 'polypeptide(L)'
;MAPNMEQTARICFPAARRVTDRFHVQKLAYEAVQGMRVKARWEALDEESVQIAYAKACGKTYHAPVFENGDSRKQLLARSIYLLYKKESLWTESQRVRAGILFREYPDIKKAYYLSMRLGLIYHQCRHKDVALTRLARWYDEVDKSGVLAFGRVARSIQTHYLEIINYFERRSTNAASESFNAKIKNFRSQFRGVKDKAFFLFRLSKIYA
;
A
#
# COMPACT_ATOMS: atom_id res chain seq x y z
N MET A 1 -13.44 -2.89 -0.67
CA MET A 1 -14.45 -1.83 -0.36
C MET A 1 -15.04 -2.07 1.02
N ALA A 2 -15.47 -1.01 1.73
CA ALA A 2 -16.20 -1.20 2.97
C ALA A 2 -17.56 -1.87 2.66
N PRO A 3 -17.97 -2.93 3.36
CA PRO A 3 -19.20 -3.67 3.09
C PRO A 3 -20.45 -2.79 3.01
N ASN A 4 -20.52 -1.77 3.86
CA ASN A 4 -21.63 -0.81 3.89
C ASN A 4 -21.74 0.04 2.61
N MET A 5 -20.63 0.41 2.00
CA MET A 5 -20.64 1.16 0.73
C MET A 5 -21.11 0.29 -0.43
N GLU A 6 -20.73 -0.98 -0.44
CA GLU A 6 -21.17 -1.93 -1.45
C GLU A 6 -22.68 -2.16 -1.36
N GLN A 7 -23.20 -2.36 -0.17
CA GLN A 7 -24.64 -2.52 0.08
C GLN A 7 -25.41 -1.26 -0.34
N THR A 8 -24.94 -0.06 0.03
CA THR A 8 -25.57 1.21 -0.36
C THR A 8 -25.59 1.38 -1.87
N ALA A 9 -24.47 1.10 -2.54
CA ALA A 9 -24.38 1.21 -4.00
C ALA A 9 -25.36 0.25 -4.69
N ARG A 10 -25.50 -0.97 -4.18
CA ARG A 10 -26.43 -1.97 -4.74
C ARG A 10 -27.90 -1.58 -4.57
N ILE A 11 -28.26 -1.02 -3.41
CA ILE A 11 -29.65 -0.68 -3.08
C ILE A 11 -30.05 0.65 -3.76
N CYS A 12 -29.22 1.69 -3.64
CA CYS A 12 -29.56 3.04 -4.10
C CYS A 12 -29.26 3.27 -5.59
N PHE A 13 -28.34 2.50 -6.17
CA PHE A 13 -27.88 2.67 -7.54
C PHE A 13 -27.75 1.33 -8.28
N PRO A 14 -28.82 0.56 -8.46
CA PRO A 14 -28.77 -0.79 -9.01
C PRO A 14 -28.21 -0.87 -10.44
N ALA A 15 -28.41 0.19 -11.25
CA ALA A 15 -27.88 0.29 -12.60
C ALA A 15 -26.44 0.84 -12.66
N ALA A 16 -25.86 1.25 -11.54
CA ALA A 16 -24.51 1.82 -11.53
C ALA A 16 -23.46 0.72 -11.70
N ARG A 17 -22.50 0.97 -12.60
CA ARG A 17 -21.33 0.12 -12.76
C ARG A 17 -20.30 0.43 -11.69
N ARG A 18 -19.97 -0.58 -10.89
CA ARG A 18 -18.94 -0.45 -9.83
C ARG A 18 -17.54 -0.48 -10.45
N VAL A 19 -16.70 0.42 -9.99
CA VAL A 19 -15.30 0.54 -10.42
C VAL A 19 -14.42 0.67 -9.18
N THR A 20 -13.39 -0.17 -9.08
CA THR A 20 -12.35 -0.02 -8.07
C THR A 20 -11.22 0.83 -8.64
N ASP A 21 -10.96 1.98 -8.00
CA ASP A 21 -9.89 2.89 -8.38
C ASP A 21 -8.52 2.20 -8.23
N ARG A 22 -7.64 2.52 -9.18
CA ARG A 22 -6.23 2.05 -9.19
C ARG A 22 -5.50 2.31 -7.88
N PHE A 23 -5.81 3.44 -7.22
CA PHE A 23 -5.16 3.82 -5.97
C PHE A 23 -5.40 2.79 -4.87
N HIS A 24 -6.64 2.27 -4.76
CA HIS A 24 -6.98 1.27 -3.76
C HIS A 24 -6.24 -0.05 -4.01
N VAL A 25 -6.12 -0.47 -5.27
CA VAL A 25 -5.40 -1.69 -5.63
C VAL A 25 -3.90 -1.54 -5.39
N GLN A 26 -3.32 -0.40 -5.82
CA GLN A 26 -1.90 -0.12 -5.59
C GLN A 26 -1.57 -0.02 -4.09
N LYS A 27 -2.48 0.54 -3.30
CA LYS A 27 -2.35 0.63 -1.85
C LYS A 27 -2.19 -0.74 -1.20
N LEU A 28 -2.98 -1.76 -1.61
CA LEU A 28 -2.85 -3.13 -1.10
C LEU A 28 -1.44 -3.69 -1.33
N ALA A 29 -0.88 -3.47 -2.53
CA ALA A 29 0.48 -3.93 -2.84
C ALA A 29 1.54 -3.18 -2.01
N TYR A 30 1.39 -1.88 -1.83
CA TYR A 30 2.29 -1.10 -0.97
C TYR A 30 2.22 -1.52 0.49
N GLU A 31 1.02 -1.76 1.01
CA GLU A 31 0.82 -2.25 2.39
C GLU A 31 1.46 -3.62 2.59
N ALA A 32 1.40 -4.51 1.59
CA ALA A 32 2.08 -5.80 1.65
C ALA A 32 3.61 -5.65 1.74
N VAL A 33 4.21 -4.81 0.89
CA VAL A 33 5.65 -4.53 0.93
C VAL A 33 6.05 -3.92 2.27
N GLN A 34 5.30 -2.92 2.74
CA GLN A 34 5.57 -2.26 4.02
C GLN A 34 5.39 -3.21 5.22
N GLY A 35 4.40 -4.08 5.16
CA GLY A 35 4.19 -5.11 6.19
C GLY A 35 5.41 -6.04 6.32
N MET A 36 5.99 -6.47 5.20
CA MET A 36 7.21 -7.28 5.20
C MET A 36 8.41 -6.51 5.78
N ARG A 37 8.60 -5.24 5.37
CA ARG A 37 9.65 -4.38 5.91
C ARG A 37 9.49 -4.16 7.41
N VAL A 38 8.27 -3.89 7.87
CA VAL A 38 7.99 -3.68 9.30
C VAL A 38 8.27 -4.94 10.10
N LYS A 39 7.84 -6.11 9.61
CA LYS A 39 8.13 -7.39 10.24
C LYS A 39 9.65 -7.60 10.40
N ALA A 40 10.41 -7.45 9.31
CA ALA A 40 11.86 -7.57 9.33
C ALA A 40 12.53 -6.56 10.31
N ARG A 41 11.95 -5.35 10.44
CA ARG A 41 12.44 -4.35 11.40
C ARG A 41 12.21 -4.78 12.84
N TRP A 42 11.08 -5.38 13.16
CA TRP A 42 10.82 -5.90 14.51
C TRP A 42 11.77 -7.05 14.84
N GLU A 43 11.98 -7.98 13.92
CA GLU A 43 12.95 -9.05 14.05
C GLU A 43 14.38 -8.51 14.31
N ALA A 44 14.80 -7.49 13.58
CA ALA A 44 16.10 -6.85 13.79
C ALA A 44 16.21 -6.12 15.14
N LEU A 45 15.13 -5.56 15.67
CA LEU A 45 15.09 -4.94 16.99
C LEU A 45 15.17 -5.98 18.10
N ASP A 46 14.47 -7.09 17.96
CA ASP A 46 14.48 -8.18 18.93
C ASP A 46 15.88 -8.83 18.99
N GLU A 47 16.50 -9.12 17.83
CA GLU A 47 17.87 -9.61 17.75
C GLU A 47 18.87 -8.68 18.41
N GLU A 48 18.77 -7.36 18.14
CA GLU A 48 19.65 -6.35 18.76
C GLU A 48 19.47 -6.29 20.28
N SER A 49 18.23 -6.39 20.76
CA SER A 49 17.93 -6.41 22.21
C SER A 49 18.59 -7.59 22.91
N VAL A 50 18.58 -8.77 22.30
CA VAL A 50 19.26 -9.97 22.79
C VAL A 50 20.78 -9.76 22.82
N GLN A 51 21.34 -9.19 21.76
CA GLN A 51 22.79 -8.92 21.70
C GLN A 51 23.26 -7.90 22.72
N ILE A 52 22.45 -6.86 22.98
CA ILE A 52 22.72 -5.86 24.04
C ILE A 52 22.72 -6.53 25.40
N ALA A 53 21.71 -7.36 25.69
CA ALA A 53 21.61 -8.08 26.98
C ALA A 53 22.80 -9.02 27.19
N TYR A 54 23.21 -9.74 26.16
CA TYR A 54 24.37 -10.61 26.19
C TYR A 54 25.68 -9.84 26.43
N ALA A 55 25.91 -8.74 25.70
CA ALA A 55 27.09 -7.91 25.88
C ALA A 55 27.15 -7.35 27.33
N LYS A 56 26.03 -6.88 27.86
CA LYS A 56 25.93 -6.39 29.25
C LYS A 56 26.27 -7.51 30.27
N ALA A 57 25.77 -8.70 30.07
CA ALA A 57 26.07 -9.85 30.92
C ALA A 57 27.57 -10.22 30.92
N CYS A 58 28.25 -9.99 29.78
CA CYS A 58 29.68 -10.19 29.62
C CYS A 58 30.55 -8.97 30.01
N GLY A 59 29.96 -7.91 30.58
CA GLY A 59 30.69 -6.68 30.94
C GLY A 59 31.22 -5.88 29.74
N LYS A 60 30.65 -6.08 28.54
CA LYS A 60 31.08 -5.43 27.31
C LYS A 60 30.06 -4.39 26.82
N THR A 61 30.58 -3.37 26.15
CA THR A 61 29.72 -2.39 25.45
C THR A 61 29.29 -2.97 24.10
N TYR A 62 28.01 -2.94 23.81
CA TYR A 62 27.49 -3.35 22.50
C TYR A 62 27.68 -2.24 21.46
N HIS A 63 28.20 -2.61 20.29
CA HIS A 63 28.29 -1.77 19.13
C HIS A 63 27.53 -2.43 17.98
N ALA A 64 26.47 -1.74 17.50
CA ALA A 64 25.69 -2.29 16.39
C ALA A 64 26.54 -2.39 15.11
N PRO A 65 26.56 -3.55 14.42
CA PRO A 65 27.16 -3.64 13.09
C PRO A 65 26.48 -2.69 12.12
N VAL A 66 27.27 -2.04 11.27
CA VAL A 66 26.77 -1.11 10.25
C VAL A 66 27.15 -1.59 8.84
N PHE A 67 26.28 -1.31 7.89
CA PHE A 67 26.53 -1.54 6.47
C PHE A 67 27.45 -0.46 5.89
N GLU A 68 27.87 -0.65 4.64
CA GLU A 68 28.75 0.26 3.90
C GLU A 68 28.22 1.70 3.78
N ASN A 69 26.90 1.91 3.94
CA ASN A 69 26.29 3.25 3.97
C ASN A 69 26.14 3.85 5.38
N GLY A 70 26.69 3.20 6.40
CA GLY A 70 26.63 3.63 7.80
C GLY A 70 25.29 3.33 8.52
N ASP A 71 24.33 2.68 7.87
CA ASP A 71 23.08 2.26 8.53
C ASP A 71 23.32 0.96 9.31
N SER A 72 22.83 0.86 10.53
CA SER A 72 22.62 -0.44 11.17
C SER A 72 21.40 -1.16 10.55
N ARG A 73 21.22 -2.47 10.79
CA ARG A 73 20.11 -3.26 10.24
C ARG A 73 18.75 -2.60 10.51
N LYS A 74 18.48 -2.16 11.74
CA LYS A 74 17.22 -1.46 12.09
C LYS A 74 17.08 -0.11 11.40
N GLN A 75 18.19 0.63 11.19
CA GLN A 75 18.19 1.92 10.50
C GLN A 75 17.97 1.74 8.99
N LEU A 76 18.59 0.76 8.36
CA LEU A 76 18.37 0.39 6.98
C LEU A 76 16.86 0.17 6.72
N LEU A 77 16.22 -0.68 7.54
CA LEU A 77 14.80 -0.98 7.42
C LEU A 77 13.91 0.23 7.72
N ALA A 78 14.25 1.06 8.72
CA ALA A 78 13.50 2.26 9.04
C ALA A 78 13.55 3.31 7.92
N ARG A 79 14.74 3.56 7.38
CA ARG A 79 14.99 4.60 6.36
C ARG A 79 14.57 4.18 4.96
N SER A 80 14.24 2.89 4.75
CA SER A 80 13.80 2.35 3.45
C SER A 80 12.33 2.57 3.14
N ILE A 81 11.53 3.12 4.05
CA ILE A 81 10.08 3.27 3.89
C ILE A 81 9.71 3.98 2.57
N TYR A 82 10.28 5.14 2.30
CA TYR A 82 9.88 5.97 1.16
C TYR A 82 10.42 5.48 -0.18
N LEU A 83 11.58 4.82 -0.21
CA LEU A 83 12.13 4.29 -1.45
C LEU A 83 11.27 3.15 -2.01
N LEU A 84 10.61 2.37 -1.15
CA LEU A 84 9.76 1.27 -1.55
C LEU A 84 8.41 1.70 -2.16
N TYR A 85 8.04 2.97 -2.07
CA TYR A 85 6.89 3.55 -2.78
C TYR A 85 7.25 4.13 -4.14
N LYS A 86 8.54 4.33 -4.43
CA LYS A 86 9.02 5.01 -5.62
C LYS A 86 9.53 4.01 -6.66
N LYS A 87 9.45 4.39 -7.94
CA LYS A 87 10.18 3.70 -9.00
C LYS A 87 11.68 3.96 -8.83
N GLU A 88 12.51 3.02 -9.25
CA GLU A 88 13.98 3.13 -9.17
C GLU A 88 14.53 4.39 -9.86
N SER A 89 13.90 4.80 -10.98
CA SER A 89 14.26 6.02 -11.71
C SER A 89 14.06 7.31 -10.91
N LEU A 90 13.27 7.27 -9.82
CA LEU A 90 12.99 8.41 -8.96
C LEU A 90 13.77 8.36 -7.63
N TRP A 91 14.67 7.40 -7.46
CA TRP A 91 15.52 7.33 -6.28
C TRP A 91 16.65 8.35 -6.36
N THR A 92 16.91 8.99 -5.23
CA THR A 92 18.16 9.74 -5.03
C THR A 92 19.33 8.75 -4.96
N GLU A 93 20.57 9.23 -5.10
CA GLU A 93 21.74 8.38 -5.01
C GLU A 93 21.81 7.63 -3.67
N SER A 94 21.57 8.33 -2.56
CA SER A 94 21.49 7.72 -1.23
C SER A 94 20.39 6.65 -1.11
N GLN A 95 19.24 6.84 -1.78
CA GLN A 95 18.18 5.83 -1.82
C GLN A 95 18.57 4.61 -2.66
N ARG A 96 19.32 4.82 -3.75
CA ARG A 96 19.80 3.75 -4.63
C ARG A 96 20.81 2.85 -3.90
N VAL A 97 21.78 3.44 -3.22
CA VAL A 97 22.73 2.70 -2.37
C VAL A 97 21.99 1.91 -1.30
N ARG A 98 21.07 2.55 -0.58
CA ARG A 98 20.28 1.90 0.47
C ARG A 98 19.41 0.77 -0.07
N ALA A 99 18.78 0.94 -1.24
CA ALA A 99 17.99 -0.09 -1.90
C ALA A 99 18.85 -1.30 -2.29
N GLY A 100 20.08 -1.07 -2.78
CA GLY A 100 21.03 -2.14 -3.09
C GLY A 100 21.33 -3.02 -1.87
N ILE A 101 21.62 -2.39 -0.75
CA ILE A 101 21.87 -3.10 0.52
C ILE A 101 20.61 -3.82 0.97
N LEU A 102 19.45 -3.12 1.01
CA LEU A 102 18.19 -3.71 1.43
C LEU A 102 17.83 -4.96 0.61
N PHE A 103 18.00 -4.90 -0.69
CA PHE A 103 17.61 -5.99 -1.59
C PHE A 103 18.61 -7.17 -1.58
N ARG A 104 19.84 -6.93 -1.17
CA ARG A 104 20.85 -7.97 -0.91
C ARG A 104 20.50 -8.71 0.38
N GLU A 105 20.22 -7.98 1.45
CA GLU A 105 19.94 -8.53 2.78
C GLU A 105 18.52 -9.15 2.89
N TYR A 106 17.56 -8.62 2.13
CA TYR A 106 16.14 -9.03 2.17
C TYR A 106 15.60 -9.32 0.76
N PRO A 107 15.98 -10.48 0.16
CA PRO A 107 15.56 -10.83 -1.21
C PRO A 107 14.04 -10.90 -1.40
N ASP A 108 13.28 -11.27 -0.35
CA ASP A 108 11.83 -11.34 -0.43
C ASP A 108 11.18 -9.94 -0.46
N ILE A 109 11.77 -8.95 0.22
CA ILE A 109 11.34 -7.54 0.08
C ILE A 109 11.63 -7.04 -1.34
N LYS A 110 12.75 -7.44 -1.95
CA LYS A 110 13.05 -7.15 -3.35
C LYS A 110 11.99 -7.70 -4.28
N LYS A 111 11.63 -8.99 -4.15
CA LYS A 111 10.57 -9.63 -4.96
C LYS A 111 9.24 -8.90 -4.79
N ALA A 112 8.85 -8.62 -3.55
CA ALA A 112 7.64 -7.88 -3.21
C ALA A 112 7.61 -6.48 -3.84
N TYR A 113 8.71 -5.77 -3.79
CA TYR A 113 8.86 -4.45 -4.43
C TYR A 113 8.60 -4.52 -5.93
N TYR A 114 9.23 -5.45 -6.64
CA TYR A 114 9.03 -5.58 -8.09
C TYR A 114 7.62 -6.02 -8.45
N LEU A 115 6.99 -6.91 -7.69
CA LEU A 115 5.58 -7.28 -7.89
C LEU A 115 4.66 -6.07 -7.72
N SER A 116 4.92 -5.22 -6.71
CA SER A 116 4.18 -3.98 -6.49
C SER A 116 4.35 -2.99 -7.65
N MET A 117 5.58 -2.79 -8.11
CA MET A 117 5.87 -1.90 -9.24
C MET A 117 5.23 -2.39 -10.54
N ARG A 118 5.27 -3.70 -10.83
CA ARG A 118 4.62 -4.30 -12.01
C ARG A 118 3.11 -4.13 -11.99
N LEU A 119 2.47 -4.33 -10.84
CA LEU A 119 1.03 -4.06 -10.71
C LEU A 119 0.71 -2.61 -11.07
N GLY A 120 1.49 -1.65 -10.55
CA GLY A 120 1.36 -0.23 -10.89
C GLY A 120 1.54 0.06 -12.39
N LEU A 121 2.46 -0.63 -13.05
CA LEU A 121 2.69 -0.48 -14.49
C LEU A 121 1.49 -0.95 -15.32
N ILE A 122 0.80 -2.03 -14.92
CA ILE A 122 -0.40 -2.51 -15.59
C ILE A 122 -1.45 -1.39 -15.61
N TYR A 123 -1.72 -0.76 -14.47
CA TYR A 123 -2.66 0.34 -14.38
C TYR A 123 -2.23 1.59 -15.14
N HIS A 124 -0.95 1.85 -15.22
CA HIS A 124 -0.43 3.02 -15.93
C HIS A 124 -0.47 2.84 -17.45
N GLN A 125 -0.07 1.69 -17.94
CA GLN A 125 0.16 1.43 -19.38
C GLN A 125 -1.06 0.89 -20.12
N CYS A 126 -1.91 0.07 -19.46
CA CYS A 126 -3.05 -0.54 -20.14
C CYS A 126 -4.17 0.46 -20.33
N ARG A 127 -4.65 0.55 -21.58
CA ARG A 127 -5.80 1.36 -21.98
C ARG A 127 -7.02 0.53 -22.38
N HIS A 128 -6.83 -0.76 -22.60
CA HIS A 128 -7.87 -1.69 -23.03
C HIS A 128 -8.01 -2.81 -21.99
N LYS A 129 -9.26 -3.20 -21.76
CA LYS A 129 -9.64 -4.23 -20.79
C LYS A 129 -8.94 -5.57 -21.04
N ASP A 130 -8.92 -6.03 -22.29
CA ASP A 130 -8.37 -7.33 -22.66
C ASP A 130 -6.85 -7.40 -22.44
N VAL A 131 -6.15 -6.29 -22.77
CA VAL A 131 -4.72 -6.16 -22.51
C VAL A 131 -4.43 -6.17 -21.01
N ALA A 132 -5.28 -5.49 -20.22
CA ALA A 132 -5.16 -5.47 -18.77
C ALA A 132 -5.40 -6.87 -18.17
N LEU A 133 -6.41 -7.60 -18.65
CA LEU A 133 -6.68 -8.98 -18.22
C LEU A 133 -5.47 -9.89 -18.47
N THR A 134 -4.91 -9.87 -19.68
CA THR A 134 -3.74 -10.68 -20.02
C THR A 134 -2.53 -10.34 -19.14
N ARG A 135 -2.29 -9.06 -18.88
CA ARG A 135 -1.17 -8.63 -18.03
C ARG A 135 -1.39 -8.97 -16.56
N LEU A 136 -2.63 -8.89 -16.06
CA LEU A 136 -2.98 -9.33 -14.72
C LEU A 136 -2.81 -10.85 -14.56
N ALA A 137 -3.22 -11.65 -15.55
CA ALA A 137 -3.00 -13.09 -15.52
C ALA A 137 -1.51 -13.43 -15.40
N ARG A 138 -0.65 -12.79 -16.19
CA ARG A 138 0.82 -12.97 -16.09
C ARG A 138 1.35 -12.52 -14.74
N TRP A 139 0.82 -11.43 -14.18
CA TRP A 139 1.20 -10.95 -12.86
C TRP A 139 0.81 -11.95 -11.76
N TYR A 140 -0.34 -12.63 -11.86
CA TYR A 140 -0.71 -13.71 -10.94
C TYR A 140 0.29 -14.87 -10.98
N ASP A 141 0.68 -15.30 -12.18
CA ASP A 141 1.70 -16.34 -12.34
C ASP A 141 3.05 -15.94 -11.71
N GLU A 142 3.41 -14.67 -11.83
CA GLU A 142 4.63 -14.14 -11.18
C GLU A 142 4.51 -14.13 -9.65
N VAL A 143 3.35 -13.76 -9.11
CA VAL A 143 3.07 -13.82 -7.67
C VAL A 143 3.22 -15.25 -7.17
N ASP A 144 2.60 -16.22 -7.83
CA ASP A 144 2.64 -17.63 -7.44
C ASP A 144 4.08 -18.18 -7.49
N LYS A 145 4.82 -17.89 -8.56
CA LYS A 145 6.24 -18.31 -8.70
C LYS A 145 7.18 -17.62 -7.71
N SER A 146 6.83 -16.43 -7.21
CA SER A 146 7.67 -15.68 -6.28
C SER A 146 7.76 -16.31 -4.89
N GLY A 147 6.74 -17.07 -4.48
CA GLY A 147 6.60 -17.63 -3.13
C GLY A 147 6.34 -16.58 -2.04
N VAL A 148 6.08 -15.31 -2.39
CA VAL A 148 5.85 -14.23 -1.41
C VAL A 148 4.41 -14.29 -0.89
N LEU A 149 4.20 -14.90 0.27
CA LEU A 149 2.87 -15.11 0.88
C LEU A 149 2.05 -13.82 1.03
N ALA A 150 2.70 -12.69 1.32
CA ALA A 150 2.02 -11.40 1.42
C ALA A 150 1.35 -11.02 0.10
N PHE A 151 1.99 -11.27 -1.04
CA PHE A 151 1.46 -11.00 -2.36
C PHE A 151 0.41 -12.03 -2.82
N GLY A 152 0.46 -13.27 -2.35
CA GLY A 152 -0.63 -14.23 -2.54
C GLY A 152 -1.96 -13.74 -1.94
N ARG A 153 -1.93 -13.01 -0.82
CA ARG A 153 -3.11 -12.35 -0.25
C ARG A 153 -3.60 -11.18 -1.09
N VAL A 154 -2.69 -10.36 -1.62
CA VAL A 154 -3.02 -9.27 -2.53
C VAL A 154 -3.68 -9.82 -3.80
N ALA A 155 -3.10 -10.86 -4.40
CA ALA A 155 -3.62 -11.51 -5.60
C ALA A 155 -5.05 -12.02 -5.38
N ARG A 156 -5.31 -12.74 -4.29
CA ARG A 156 -6.67 -13.20 -3.94
C ARG A 156 -7.66 -12.05 -3.78
N SER A 157 -7.25 -10.95 -3.13
CA SER A 157 -8.10 -9.76 -2.98
C SER A 157 -8.45 -9.15 -4.33
N ILE A 158 -7.49 -9.07 -5.25
CA ILE A 158 -7.71 -8.58 -6.61
C ILE A 158 -8.61 -9.54 -7.40
N GLN A 159 -8.44 -10.85 -7.27
CA GLN A 159 -9.29 -11.86 -7.91
C GLN A 159 -10.74 -11.79 -7.43
N THR A 160 -10.97 -11.60 -6.13
CA THR A 160 -12.32 -11.46 -5.55
C THR A 160 -13.06 -10.25 -6.12
N HIS A 161 -12.36 -9.16 -6.41
CA HIS A 161 -12.93 -7.91 -6.93
C HIS A 161 -12.61 -7.66 -8.40
N TYR A 162 -12.27 -8.71 -9.17
CA TYR A 162 -11.70 -8.56 -10.50
C TYR A 162 -12.61 -7.79 -11.46
N LEU A 163 -13.94 -8.02 -11.42
CA LEU A 163 -14.88 -7.33 -12.30
C LEU A 163 -14.86 -5.81 -12.11
N GLU A 164 -14.85 -5.38 -10.86
CA GLU A 164 -14.81 -3.94 -10.51
C GLU A 164 -13.46 -3.32 -10.88
N ILE A 165 -12.39 -4.09 -10.73
CA ILE A 165 -11.02 -3.69 -11.07
C ILE A 165 -10.87 -3.55 -12.58
N ILE A 166 -11.40 -4.51 -13.35
CA ILE A 166 -11.32 -4.49 -14.82
C ILE A 166 -12.19 -3.39 -15.41
N ASN A 167 -13.31 -3.04 -14.79
CA ASN A 167 -14.14 -1.92 -15.22
C ASN A 167 -13.40 -0.58 -15.20
N TYR A 168 -12.35 -0.43 -14.37
CA TYR A 168 -11.49 0.74 -14.38
C TYR A 168 -10.88 1.03 -15.76
N PHE A 169 -10.48 -0.01 -16.51
CA PHE A 169 -9.79 0.15 -17.79
C PHE A 169 -10.69 0.59 -18.94
N GLU A 170 -12.01 0.62 -18.77
CA GLU A 170 -12.93 1.11 -19.79
C GLU A 170 -12.94 2.65 -19.87
N ARG A 171 -13.00 3.32 -18.71
CA ARG A 171 -13.12 4.79 -18.63
C ARG A 171 -12.06 5.43 -17.75
N ARG A 172 -11.24 4.65 -17.07
CA ARG A 172 -10.22 5.09 -16.10
C ARG A 172 -10.78 6.03 -15.03
N SER A 173 -12.01 5.77 -14.61
CA SER A 173 -12.70 6.58 -13.60
C SER A 173 -11.93 6.57 -12.28
N THR A 174 -11.82 7.74 -11.66
CA THR A 174 -11.16 7.90 -10.37
C THR A 174 -12.15 8.39 -9.32
N ASN A 175 -11.87 8.11 -8.04
CA ASN A 175 -12.66 8.58 -6.90
C ASN A 175 -12.29 10.03 -6.48
N ALA A 176 -11.48 10.74 -7.26
CA ALA A 176 -10.94 12.04 -6.88
C ALA A 176 -12.02 13.05 -6.48
N ALA A 177 -13.13 13.10 -7.22
CA ALA A 177 -14.26 13.98 -6.89
C ALA A 177 -14.93 13.57 -5.56
N SER A 178 -15.15 12.26 -5.36
CA SER A 178 -15.74 11.74 -4.12
C SER A 178 -14.80 11.94 -2.92
N GLU A 179 -13.50 11.77 -3.10
CA GLU A 179 -12.50 12.03 -2.06
C GLU A 179 -12.44 13.51 -1.69
N SER A 180 -12.46 14.40 -2.69
CA SER A 180 -12.54 15.85 -2.47
C SER A 180 -13.80 16.23 -1.69
N PHE A 181 -14.96 15.68 -2.08
CA PHE A 181 -16.22 15.90 -1.37
C PHE A 181 -16.18 15.35 0.07
N ASN A 182 -15.66 14.15 0.27
CA ASN A 182 -15.49 13.57 1.61
C ASN A 182 -14.53 14.39 2.48
N ALA A 183 -13.49 15.01 1.90
CA ALA A 183 -12.61 15.91 2.63
C ALA A 183 -13.36 17.18 3.09
N LYS A 184 -14.23 17.74 2.24
CA LYS A 184 -15.10 18.86 2.61
C LYS A 184 -16.06 18.51 3.74
N ILE A 185 -16.70 17.30 3.66
CA ILE A 185 -17.56 16.79 4.75
C ILE A 185 -16.78 16.65 6.06
N LYS A 186 -15.59 16.09 6.03
CA LYS A 186 -14.74 15.94 7.22
C LYS A 186 -14.35 17.28 7.82
N ASN A 187 -13.98 18.25 6.98
CA ASN A 187 -13.66 19.61 7.42
C ASN A 187 -14.88 20.28 8.05
N PHE A 188 -16.05 20.21 7.40
CA PHE A 188 -17.31 20.72 7.94
C PHE A 188 -17.63 20.07 9.30
N ARG A 189 -17.52 18.73 9.41
CA ARG A 189 -17.75 18.02 10.66
C ARG A 189 -16.79 18.45 11.78
N SER A 190 -15.55 18.78 11.46
CA SER A 190 -14.59 19.26 12.47
C SER A 190 -14.96 20.59 13.11
N GLN A 191 -15.72 21.43 12.39
CA GLN A 191 -16.23 22.71 12.89
C GLN A 191 -17.46 22.53 13.81
N PHE A 192 -18.18 21.41 13.67
CA PHE A 192 -19.36 21.05 14.48
C PHE A 192 -19.01 20.03 15.57
N ARG A 193 -17.88 20.18 16.23
CA ARG A 193 -17.48 19.31 17.35
C ARG A 193 -18.52 19.38 18.46
N GLY A 194 -19.01 18.20 18.90
CA GLY A 194 -20.03 18.09 19.95
C GLY A 194 -21.47 17.99 19.48
N VAL A 195 -21.77 18.27 18.20
CA VAL A 195 -23.11 18.06 17.65
C VAL A 195 -23.35 16.57 17.45
N LYS A 196 -24.26 15.99 18.24
CA LYS A 196 -24.64 14.56 18.16
C LYS A 196 -25.81 14.31 17.20
N ASP A 197 -26.60 15.33 16.86
CA ASP A 197 -27.76 15.23 15.99
C ASP A 197 -27.33 15.04 14.53
N LYS A 198 -27.54 13.84 14.01
CA LYS A 198 -27.22 13.49 12.62
C LYS A 198 -28.13 14.18 11.62
N ALA A 199 -29.41 14.36 11.94
CA ALA A 199 -30.39 14.98 11.05
C ALA A 199 -30.06 16.47 10.87
N PHE A 200 -29.77 17.18 11.94
CA PHE A 200 -29.31 18.57 11.90
C PHE A 200 -27.99 18.70 11.12
N PHE A 201 -27.03 17.81 11.34
CA PHE A 201 -25.77 17.83 10.61
C PHE A 201 -25.99 17.64 9.09
N LEU A 202 -26.82 16.66 8.68
CA LEU A 202 -27.13 16.41 7.29
C LEU A 202 -27.91 17.57 6.65
N PHE A 203 -28.85 18.15 7.38
CA PHE A 203 -29.57 19.37 6.93
C PHE A 203 -28.59 20.52 6.65
N ARG A 204 -27.68 20.80 7.56
CA ARG A 204 -26.67 21.87 7.38
C ARG A 204 -25.73 21.55 6.20
N LEU A 205 -25.30 20.31 6.07
CA LEU A 205 -24.45 19.86 4.97
C LEU A 205 -25.15 20.05 3.61
N SER A 206 -26.43 19.67 3.49
CA SER A 206 -27.20 19.84 2.26
C SER A 206 -27.38 21.31 1.87
N LYS A 207 -27.51 22.24 2.85
CA LYS A 207 -27.62 23.68 2.57
C LYS A 207 -26.31 24.29 2.07
N ILE A 208 -25.20 23.72 2.32
CA ILE A 208 -23.87 24.25 1.94
C ILE A 208 -23.37 23.65 0.61
N TYR A 209 -23.73 22.40 0.32
CA TYR A 209 -23.13 21.62 -0.77
C TYR A 209 -24.18 21.09 -1.79
N ALA A 210 -25.46 21.40 -1.63
CA ALA A 210 -26.51 21.02 -2.60
C ALA A 210 -26.73 22.10 -3.67
#